data_2ff494a9003b0e34a968d6de2ca457f3
#
_entry.id   2ff494a9003b0e34a968d6de2ca457f3
#
_cell.length_a   1.000
_cell.length_b   1.000
_cell.length_c   1.000
_cell.angle_alpha   90.00
_cell.angle_beta   90.00
_cell.angle_gamma   90.00
#
_symmetry.space_group_name_H-M   'P 1'
#
loop_
_entity.id
_entity.type
_entity.pdbx_description
1 polymer ?
#
loop_
_entity_poly.entity_id
_entity_poly.type
_entity_poly.pdbx_seq_one_letter_code
_entity_poly.pdbx_strand_id
1 'polypeptide(L)'
;MTQTFTLITGADKGIGFETAKELGKKGHYIFLGSRDLARGKAAVQKLISMEIAAEVVQLDVTKHASLVDARTQILRKTAYLNILINNAGVAFDGHREPSDLPLQVIREDFEVNFFGNVDTTQVFLPLLRNAEWGKIINLSSDMGSLTLAADPHAPHYKASALGYQASKAAVNFATICFSKELAASGITVNSVNPGWTATEFGGRPKDAAKLPGMQDVSQGAARIVALASSGDQKTTGTFSDQSGELPW
;
A
#
# COMPACT_ATOMS: atom_id res chain seq x y z
N MET A 1 -9.63 -25.26 5.41
CA MET A 1 -9.25 -24.16 4.50
C MET A 1 -7.77 -23.90 4.70
N THR A 2 -7.01 -23.70 3.63
CA THR A 2 -5.59 -23.33 3.70
C THR A 2 -5.46 -21.91 4.26
N GLN A 3 -4.46 -21.67 5.11
CA GLN A 3 -4.21 -20.36 5.72
C GLN A 3 -3.88 -19.32 4.65
N THR A 4 -4.55 -18.18 4.68
CA THR A 4 -4.19 -17.02 3.83
C THR A 4 -3.11 -16.19 4.52
N PHE A 5 -1.95 -16.04 3.87
CA PHE A 5 -0.84 -15.21 4.34
C PHE A 5 -0.82 -13.86 3.61
N THR A 6 -0.80 -12.78 4.38
CA THR A 6 -0.83 -11.40 3.86
C THR A 6 0.34 -10.59 4.42
N LEU A 7 1.16 -10.01 3.54
CA LEU A 7 2.18 -9.02 3.90
C LEU A 7 1.66 -7.61 3.60
N ILE A 8 1.81 -6.71 4.58
CA ILE A 8 1.42 -5.31 4.44
C ILE A 8 2.61 -4.43 4.80
N THR A 9 3.12 -3.64 3.87
CA THR A 9 4.24 -2.72 4.12
C THR A 9 3.77 -1.47 4.85
N GLY A 10 4.58 -0.92 5.79
CA GLY A 10 4.23 0.28 6.55
C GLY A 10 2.95 0.15 7.39
N ALA A 11 2.74 -1.02 7.99
CA ALA A 11 1.49 -1.36 8.67
C ALA A 11 1.49 -1.13 10.19
N ASP A 12 2.49 -0.44 10.73
CA ASP A 12 2.58 -0.12 12.16
C ASP A 12 1.59 0.97 12.61
N LYS A 13 0.93 1.65 11.68
CA LYS A 13 -0.07 2.70 11.93
C LYS A 13 -1.00 2.96 10.72
N GLY A 14 -1.99 3.84 10.92
CA GLY A 14 -2.83 4.39 9.85
C GLY A 14 -3.58 3.30 9.06
N ILE A 15 -3.69 3.52 7.75
CA ILE A 15 -4.44 2.65 6.83
C ILE A 15 -3.87 1.22 6.84
N GLY A 16 -2.54 1.08 6.87
CA GLY A 16 -1.90 -0.24 6.89
C GLY A 16 -2.26 -1.06 8.13
N PHE A 17 -2.27 -0.43 9.32
CA PHE A 17 -2.68 -1.10 10.56
C PHE A 17 -4.17 -1.47 10.54
N GLU A 18 -5.04 -0.58 10.09
CA GLU A 18 -6.47 -0.84 9.97
C GLU A 18 -6.74 -1.98 8.98
N THR A 19 -6.03 -1.99 7.85
CA THR A 19 -6.09 -3.09 6.87
C THR A 19 -5.66 -4.41 7.50
N ALA A 20 -4.57 -4.42 8.27
CA ALA A 20 -4.08 -5.59 9.00
C ALA A 20 -5.13 -6.13 9.97
N LYS A 21 -5.77 -5.23 10.73
CA LYS A 21 -6.84 -5.56 11.69
C LYS A 21 -8.04 -6.18 10.99
N GLU A 22 -8.55 -5.56 9.93
CA GLU A 22 -9.76 -6.03 9.26
C GLU A 22 -9.54 -7.34 8.47
N LEU A 23 -8.37 -7.53 7.85
CA LEU A 23 -8.01 -8.81 7.22
C LEU A 23 -7.77 -9.91 8.25
N GLY A 24 -7.12 -9.57 9.38
CA GLY A 24 -6.92 -10.52 10.48
C GLY A 24 -8.24 -11.04 11.05
N LYS A 25 -9.24 -10.18 11.26
CA LYS A 25 -10.61 -10.59 11.65
C LYS A 25 -11.27 -11.55 10.65
N LYS A 26 -10.84 -11.54 9.41
CA LYS A 26 -11.29 -12.45 8.34
C LYS A 26 -10.46 -13.73 8.27
N GLY A 27 -9.58 -13.97 9.25
CA GLY A 27 -8.77 -15.19 9.36
C GLY A 27 -7.46 -15.17 8.58
N HIS A 28 -7.01 -14.03 8.08
CA HIS A 28 -5.68 -13.93 7.48
C HIS A 28 -4.59 -13.98 8.56
N TYR A 29 -3.48 -14.64 8.26
CA TYR A 29 -2.24 -14.48 8.99
C TYR A 29 -1.51 -13.24 8.49
N ILE A 30 -1.22 -12.28 9.36
CA ILE A 30 -0.69 -10.97 8.98
C ILE A 30 0.82 -10.91 9.23
N PHE A 31 1.61 -10.71 8.18
CA PHE A 31 2.97 -10.20 8.28
C PHE A 31 2.91 -8.67 8.26
N LEU A 32 3.10 -8.07 9.43
CA LEU A 32 3.05 -6.62 9.61
C LEU A 32 4.43 -6.04 9.34
N GLY A 33 4.62 -5.46 8.13
CA GLY A 33 5.86 -4.81 7.72
C GLY A 33 6.01 -3.43 8.37
N SER A 34 7.12 -3.21 9.07
CA SER A 34 7.47 -1.91 9.66
C SER A 34 8.98 -1.68 9.61
N ARG A 35 9.42 -0.48 9.22
CA ARG A 35 10.83 -0.09 9.26
C ARG A 35 11.34 0.07 10.71
N ASP A 36 10.45 0.47 11.61
CA ASP A 36 10.72 0.60 13.04
C ASP A 36 10.20 -0.65 13.76
N LEU A 37 11.14 -1.50 14.22
CA LEU A 37 10.82 -2.77 14.85
C LEU A 37 10.03 -2.59 16.17
N ALA A 38 10.31 -1.53 16.94
CA ALA A 38 9.65 -1.29 18.23
C ALA A 38 8.17 -0.93 17.99
N ARG A 39 7.89 -0.02 17.04
CA ARG A 39 6.52 0.32 16.65
C ARG A 39 5.79 -0.86 16.04
N GLY A 40 6.47 -1.62 15.17
CA GLY A 40 5.91 -2.85 14.59
C GLY A 40 5.53 -3.88 15.66
N LYS A 41 6.38 -4.14 16.64
CA LYS A 41 6.08 -5.03 17.77
C LYS A 41 4.86 -4.53 18.57
N ALA A 42 4.79 -3.25 18.87
CA ALA A 42 3.66 -2.67 19.59
C ALA A 42 2.35 -2.79 18.80
N ALA A 43 2.40 -2.62 17.46
CA ALA A 43 1.25 -2.81 16.59
C ALA A 43 0.79 -4.29 16.55
N VAL A 44 1.72 -5.23 16.44
CA VAL A 44 1.41 -6.67 16.47
C VAL A 44 0.81 -7.08 17.82
N GLN A 45 1.30 -6.57 18.94
CA GLN A 45 0.70 -6.87 20.25
C GLN A 45 -0.78 -6.43 20.32
N LYS A 46 -1.13 -5.30 19.72
CA LYS A 46 -2.54 -4.87 19.60
C LYS A 46 -3.38 -5.84 18.75
N LEU A 47 -2.82 -6.34 17.64
CA LEU A 47 -3.52 -7.34 16.82
C LEU A 47 -3.72 -8.65 17.59
N ILE A 48 -2.69 -9.13 18.31
CA ILE A 48 -2.77 -10.33 19.14
C ILE A 48 -3.82 -10.18 20.24
N SER A 49 -3.92 -9.00 20.88
CA SER A 49 -4.95 -8.74 21.90
C SER A 49 -6.38 -8.76 21.33
N MET A 50 -6.54 -8.71 20.00
CA MET A 50 -7.79 -8.88 19.26
C MET A 50 -7.94 -10.29 18.68
N GLU A 51 -7.13 -11.26 19.16
CA GLU A 51 -7.12 -12.66 18.69
C GLU A 51 -6.71 -12.80 17.20
N ILE A 52 -6.00 -11.82 16.65
CA ILE A 52 -5.53 -11.82 15.27
C ILE A 52 -4.13 -12.45 15.22
N ALA A 53 -3.97 -13.46 14.37
CA ALA A 53 -2.67 -14.09 14.11
C ALA A 53 -1.78 -13.14 13.29
N ALA A 54 -0.73 -12.61 13.91
CA ALA A 54 0.16 -11.65 13.29
C ALA A 54 1.60 -11.78 13.77
N GLU A 55 2.54 -11.41 12.91
CA GLU A 55 3.97 -11.34 13.18
C GLU A 55 4.54 -10.05 12.61
N VAL A 56 5.46 -9.40 13.35
CA VAL A 56 6.18 -8.25 12.83
C VAL A 56 7.30 -8.71 11.91
N VAL A 57 7.41 -8.04 10.76
CA VAL A 57 8.53 -8.19 9.84
C VAL A 57 9.22 -6.83 9.73
N GLN A 58 10.50 -6.77 10.14
CA GLN A 58 11.27 -5.53 9.96
C GLN A 58 11.52 -5.34 8.46
N LEU A 59 10.98 -4.24 7.90
CA LEU A 59 10.97 -4.01 6.47
C LEU A 59 11.05 -2.51 6.16
N ASP A 60 12.15 -2.11 5.54
CA ASP A 60 12.36 -0.77 5.00
C ASP A 60 12.37 -0.89 3.46
N VAL A 61 11.33 -0.36 2.82
CA VAL A 61 11.13 -0.47 1.37
C VAL A 61 12.22 0.22 0.55
N THR A 62 12.98 1.14 1.18
CA THR A 62 14.09 1.85 0.53
C THR A 62 15.41 1.06 0.58
N LYS A 63 15.41 -0.14 1.17
CA LYS A 63 16.62 -0.94 1.38
C LYS A 63 16.43 -2.36 0.88
N HIS A 64 16.96 -2.68 -0.29
CA HIS A 64 16.88 -4.01 -0.88
C HIS A 64 17.27 -5.14 0.10
N ALA A 65 18.36 -4.98 0.84
CA ALA A 65 18.79 -5.96 1.83
C ALA A 65 17.73 -6.20 2.92
N SER A 66 17.02 -5.15 3.37
CA SER A 66 15.92 -5.28 4.34
C SER A 66 14.75 -6.09 3.78
N LEU A 67 14.45 -5.93 2.49
CA LEU A 67 13.41 -6.72 1.82
C LEU A 67 13.80 -8.20 1.71
N VAL A 68 15.06 -8.50 1.37
CA VAL A 68 15.60 -9.87 1.31
C VAL A 68 15.57 -10.54 2.69
N ASP A 69 15.97 -9.84 3.73
CA ASP A 69 15.92 -10.33 5.11
C ASP A 69 14.47 -10.58 5.56
N ALA A 70 13.56 -9.67 5.23
CA ALA A 70 12.13 -9.81 5.49
C ALA A 70 11.55 -11.05 4.78
N ARG A 71 11.89 -11.28 3.52
CA ARG A 71 11.49 -12.50 2.80
C ARG A 71 12.04 -13.76 3.48
N THR A 72 13.29 -13.74 3.91
CA THR A 72 13.93 -14.85 4.63
C THR A 72 13.23 -15.13 5.95
N GLN A 73 12.80 -14.09 6.68
CA GLN A 73 12.00 -14.25 7.89
C GLN A 73 10.66 -14.94 7.58
N ILE A 74 9.93 -14.48 6.56
CA ILE A 74 8.64 -15.07 6.15
C ILE A 74 8.79 -16.52 5.73
N LEU A 75 9.88 -16.89 5.02
CA LEU A 75 10.17 -18.26 4.62
C LEU A 75 10.34 -19.25 5.78
N ARG A 76 10.65 -18.78 6.99
CA ARG A 76 10.69 -19.65 8.19
C ARG A 76 9.28 -20.06 8.64
N LYS A 77 8.26 -19.32 8.24
CA LYS A 77 6.86 -19.56 8.61
C LYS A 77 6.06 -20.23 7.51
N THR A 78 6.27 -19.83 6.26
CA THR A 78 5.52 -20.33 5.10
C THR A 78 6.33 -20.25 3.82
N ALA A 79 6.09 -21.18 2.90
CA ALA A 79 6.74 -21.18 1.59
C ALA A 79 6.01 -20.30 0.55
N TYR A 80 4.85 -19.72 0.89
CA TYR A 80 4.05 -18.93 -0.03
C TYR A 80 3.44 -17.68 0.63
N LEU A 81 3.06 -16.73 -0.18
CA LEU A 81 2.32 -15.53 0.20
C LEU A 81 1.12 -15.39 -0.75
N ASN A 82 -0.07 -15.21 -0.21
CA ASN A 82 -1.26 -14.98 -1.03
C ASN A 82 -1.43 -13.51 -1.41
N ILE A 83 -1.13 -12.60 -0.49
CA ILE A 83 -1.43 -11.18 -0.68
C ILE A 83 -0.24 -10.33 -0.28
N LEU A 84 0.18 -9.46 -1.19
CA LEU A 84 1.12 -8.36 -0.93
C LEU A 84 0.35 -7.04 -1.03
N ILE A 85 0.38 -6.24 0.05
CA ILE A 85 -0.19 -4.91 0.07
C ILE A 85 0.96 -3.90 0.22
N ASN A 86 1.27 -3.23 -0.87
CA ASN A 86 2.24 -2.14 -0.92
C ASN A 86 1.58 -0.87 -0.40
N ASN A 87 1.56 -0.73 0.93
CA ASN A 87 0.93 0.40 1.62
C ASN A 87 1.94 1.48 2.05
N ALA A 88 3.22 1.15 2.22
CA ALA A 88 4.22 2.15 2.59
C ALA A 88 4.23 3.32 1.60
N GLY A 89 4.21 4.55 2.12
CA GLY A 89 4.19 5.75 1.30
C GLY A 89 4.49 7.00 2.11
N VAL A 90 4.91 8.05 1.41
CA VAL A 90 5.26 9.36 1.94
C VAL A 90 4.78 10.47 1.01
N ALA A 91 4.69 11.71 1.52
CA ALA A 91 4.50 12.94 0.76
C ALA A 91 5.31 14.04 1.43
N PHE A 92 6.39 14.45 0.79
CA PHE A 92 7.33 15.43 1.34
C PHE A 92 7.26 16.80 0.66
N ASP A 93 6.43 16.94 -0.37
CA ASP A 93 6.33 18.17 -1.19
C ASP A 93 5.98 19.43 -0.39
N GLY A 94 5.18 19.31 0.68
CA GLY A 94 4.76 20.45 1.50
C GLY A 94 3.96 21.49 0.73
N HIS A 95 3.23 21.08 -0.32
CA HIS A 95 2.42 21.94 -1.21
C HIS A 95 3.21 23.05 -1.92
N ARG A 96 4.51 22.83 -2.18
CA ARG A 96 5.35 23.75 -2.95
C ARG A 96 5.00 23.71 -4.42
N GLU A 97 5.14 24.84 -5.08
CA GLU A 97 4.97 24.91 -6.53
C GLU A 97 6.08 24.11 -7.25
N PRO A 98 5.80 23.51 -8.42
CA PRO A 98 6.77 22.70 -9.16
C PRO A 98 8.09 23.43 -9.46
N SER A 99 8.04 24.75 -9.67
CA SER A 99 9.23 25.59 -9.93
C SER A 99 10.15 25.72 -8.72
N ASP A 100 9.62 25.58 -7.50
CA ASP A 100 10.33 25.81 -6.24
C ASP A 100 10.59 24.51 -5.46
N LEU A 101 10.11 23.38 -5.97
CA LEU A 101 10.25 22.09 -5.32
C LEU A 101 11.67 21.54 -5.55
N PRO A 102 12.50 21.32 -4.51
CA PRO A 102 13.82 20.75 -4.68
C PRO A 102 13.76 19.34 -5.27
N LEU A 103 14.60 19.05 -6.26
CA LEU A 103 14.70 17.72 -6.87
C LEU A 103 14.93 16.59 -5.84
N GLN A 104 15.61 16.89 -4.74
CA GLN A 104 15.85 15.91 -3.68
C GLN A 104 14.53 15.44 -3.04
N VAL A 105 13.57 16.33 -2.83
CA VAL A 105 12.24 15.99 -2.30
C VAL A 105 11.49 15.06 -3.26
N ILE A 106 11.53 15.36 -4.56
CA ILE A 106 10.95 14.50 -5.59
C ILE A 106 11.58 13.10 -5.54
N ARG A 107 12.92 13.03 -5.44
CA ARG A 107 13.62 11.73 -5.33
C ARG A 107 13.20 10.95 -4.09
N GLU A 108 13.05 11.61 -2.94
CA GLU A 108 12.63 10.98 -1.69
C GLU A 108 11.20 10.40 -1.77
N ASP A 109 10.28 11.10 -2.43
CA ASP A 109 8.94 10.57 -2.70
C ASP A 109 9.00 9.35 -3.64
N PHE A 110 9.77 9.41 -4.71
CA PHE A 110 9.93 8.30 -5.64
C PHE A 110 10.63 7.10 -4.99
N GLU A 111 11.63 7.34 -4.13
CA GLU A 111 12.38 6.28 -3.46
C GLU A 111 11.45 5.38 -2.63
N VAL A 112 10.54 5.98 -1.88
CA VAL A 112 9.60 5.21 -1.06
C VAL A 112 8.41 4.70 -1.88
N ASN A 113 7.74 5.62 -2.61
CA ASN A 113 6.44 5.33 -3.20
C ASN A 113 6.54 4.44 -4.44
N PHE A 114 7.58 4.63 -5.27
CA PHE A 114 7.72 3.93 -6.53
C PHE A 114 8.82 2.85 -6.49
N PHE A 115 10.09 3.23 -6.26
CA PHE A 115 11.18 2.25 -6.27
C PHE A 115 11.01 1.21 -5.16
N GLY A 116 10.63 1.64 -3.96
CA GLY A 116 10.33 0.74 -2.85
C GLY A 116 9.15 -0.20 -3.12
N ASN A 117 8.11 0.27 -3.82
CA ASN A 117 6.98 -0.56 -4.25
C ASN A 117 7.42 -1.63 -5.26
N VAL A 118 8.19 -1.23 -6.28
CA VAL A 118 8.67 -2.13 -7.33
C VAL A 118 9.63 -3.18 -6.75
N ASP A 119 10.62 -2.76 -5.97
CA ASP A 119 11.59 -3.67 -5.35
C ASP A 119 10.91 -4.64 -4.38
N THR A 120 9.97 -4.16 -3.55
CA THR A 120 9.16 -5.03 -2.68
C THR A 120 8.41 -6.07 -3.51
N THR A 121 7.75 -5.67 -4.58
CA THR A 121 7.03 -6.60 -5.45
C THR A 121 7.97 -7.65 -6.03
N GLN A 122 9.12 -7.26 -6.58
CA GLN A 122 10.10 -8.18 -7.16
C GLN A 122 10.66 -9.16 -6.13
N VAL A 123 11.01 -8.69 -4.94
CA VAL A 123 11.56 -9.55 -3.87
C VAL A 123 10.55 -10.58 -3.38
N PHE A 124 9.26 -10.22 -3.25
CA PHE A 124 8.23 -11.13 -2.75
C PHE A 124 7.52 -11.93 -3.84
N LEU A 125 7.74 -11.63 -5.11
CA LEU A 125 7.12 -12.33 -6.24
C LEU A 125 7.34 -13.86 -6.23
N PRO A 126 8.52 -14.40 -5.85
CA PRO A 126 8.68 -15.87 -5.73
C PRO A 126 7.72 -16.51 -4.74
N LEU A 127 7.42 -15.87 -3.61
CA LEU A 127 6.44 -16.38 -2.64
C LEU A 127 5.00 -16.28 -3.16
N LEU A 128 4.67 -15.22 -3.90
CA LEU A 128 3.37 -15.05 -4.53
C LEU A 128 3.14 -16.14 -5.62
N ARG A 129 4.18 -16.47 -6.39
CA ARG A 129 4.13 -17.52 -7.41
C ARG A 129 4.01 -18.94 -6.84
N ASN A 130 4.41 -19.14 -5.58
CA ASN A 130 4.28 -20.43 -4.89
C ASN A 130 2.88 -20.64 -4.30
N ALA A 131 2.03 -19.61 -4.26
CA ALA A 131 0.65 -19.72 -3.82
C ALA A 131 -0.25 -20.27 -4.95
N GLU A 132 -1.35 -20.92 -4.60
CA GLU A 132 -2.37 -21.33 -5.57
C GLU A 132 -3.00 -20.13 -6.31
N TRP A 133 -3.08 -19.00 -5.63
CA TRP A 133 -3.53 -17.72 -6.17
C TRP A 133 -2.80 -16.58 -5.46
N GLY A 134 -2.62 -15.46 -6.14
CA GLY A 134 -1.92 -14.30 -5.59
C GLY A 134 -2.63 -12.97 -5.87
N LYS A 135 -2.45 -12.01 -4.96
CA LYS A 135 -2.91 -10.63 -5.14
C LYS A 135 -1.84 -9.63 -4.76
N ILE A 136 -1.63 -8.63 -5.60
CA ILE A 136 -0.82 -7.46 -5.29
C ILE A 136 -1.75 -6.25 -5.29
N ILE A 137 -1.76 -5.49 -4.19
CA ILE A 137 -2.56 -4.29 -4.04
C ILE A 137 -1.61 -3.13 -3.75
N ASN A 138 -1.56 -2.19 -4.68
CA ASN A 138 -0.72 -1.01 -4.58
C ASN A 138 -1.53 0.19 -4.08
N LEU A 139 -1.14 0.79 -2.95
CA LEU A 139 -1.76 2.04 -2.52
C LEU A 139 -1.27 3.18 -3.39
N SER A 140 -2.18 3.65 -4.24
CA SER A 140 -2.01 4.85 -5.05
C SER A 140 -2.78 6.03 -4.44
N SER A 141 -3.20 6.94 -5.28
CA SER A 141 -4.02 8.11 -4.96
C SER A 141 -4.71 8.59 -6.24
N ASP A 142 -5.90 9.16 -6.13
CA ASP A 142 -6.56 9.90 -7.21
C ASP A 142 -5.69 11.06 -7.71
N MET A 143 -4.84 11.63 -6.85
CA MET A 143 -3.82 12.61 -7.23
C MET A 143 -2.74 12.05 -8.19
N GLY A 144 -2.61 10.72 -8.32
CA GLY A 144 -1.77 10.04 -9.31
C GLY A 144 -2.48 9.74 -10.63
N SER A 145 -3.75 10.10 -10.78
CA SER A 145 -4.48 10.00 -12.04
C SER A 145 -4.13 11.17 -12.96
N LEU A 146 -3.54 10.88 -14.12
CA LEU A 146 -3.26 11.92 -15.12
C LEU A 146 -4.55 12.54 -15.67
N THR A 147 -5.58 11.73 -15.82
CA THR A 147 -6.90 12.18 -16.28
C THR A 147 -7.53 13.18 -15.32
N LEU A 148 -7.56 12.84 -14.00
CA LEU A 148 -8.10 13.74 -12.97
C LEU A 148 -7.22 14.97 -12.76
N ALA A 149 -5.90 14.82 -12.84
CA ALA A 149 -4.97 15.96 -12.69
C ALA A 149 -5.13 16.98 -13.81
N ALA A 150 -5.53 16.57 -15.02
CA ALA A 150 -5.75 17.46 -16.16
C ALA A 150 -7.16 18.07 -16.20
N ASP A 151 -8.11 17.59 -15.40
CA ASP A 151 -9.49 18.08 -15.38
C ASP A 151 -9.66 19.27 -14.43
N PRO A 152 -9.96 20.50 -14.95
CA PRO A 152 -10.20 21.68 -14.12
C PRO A 152 -11.35 21.55 -13.11
N HIS A 153 -12.24 20.59 -13.29
CA HIS A 153 -13.39 20.32 -12.41
C HIS A 153 -13.09 19.24 -11.35
N ALA A 154 -11.95 18.54 -11.46
CA ALA A 154 -11.58 17.53 -10.47
C ALA A 154 -11.27 18.15 -9.09
N PRO A 155 -11.60 17.45 -7.98
CA PRO A 155 -11.44 17.98 -6.62
C PRO A 155 -10.02 18.45 -6.29
N HIS A 156 -9.01 17.78 -6.87
CA HIS A 156 -7.59 18.04 -6.60
C HIS A 156 -6.85 18.79 -7.72
N TYR A 157 -7.57 19.37 -8.68
CA TYR A 157 -6.96 20.12 -9.80
C TYR A 157 -5.96 21.19 -9.35
N LYS A 158 -6.25 21.89 -8.26
CA LYS A 158 -5.39 22.96 -7.71
C LYS A 158 -4.32 22.47 -6.73
N ALA A 159 -4.24 21.16 -6.50
CA ALA A 159 -3.23 20.63 -5.59
C ALA A 159 -1.86 20.64 -6.25
N SER A 160 -0.87 21.24 -5.57
CA SER A 160 0.52 21.22 -5.99
C SER A 160 1.31 20.25 -5.10
N ALA A 161 1.72 19.13 -5.65
CA ALA A 161 2.50 18.07 -4.99
C ALA A 161 3.21 17.21 -6.05
N LEU A 162 4.08 17.83 -6.86
CA LEU A 162 4.70 17.20 -8.04
C LEU A 162 5.38 15.86 -7.75
N GLY A 163 6.18 15.78 -6.68
CA GLY A 163 6.91 14.54 -6.33
C GLY A 163 5.95 13.43 -5.95
N TYR A 164 5.00 13.73 -5.06
CA TYR A 164 3.98 12.76 -4.63
C TYR A 164 3.09 12.32 -5.79
N GLN A 165 2.48 13.28 -6.52
CA GLN A 165 1.55 12.98 -7.62
C GLN A 165 2.24 12.16 -8.71
N ALA A 166 3.43 12.57 -9.15
CA ALA A 166 4.19 11.85 -10.16
C ALA A 166 4.60 10.45 -9.68
N SER A 167 5.00 10.29 -8.40
CA SER A 167 5.30 8.96 -7.85
C SER A 167 4.09 8.04 -7.83
N LYS A 168 2.88 8.56 -7.54
CA LYS A 168 1.64 7.77 -7.57
C LYS A 168 1.16 7.45 -8.99
N ALA A 169 1.38 8.35 -9.96
CA ALA A 169 1.20 8.04 -11.38
C ALA A 169 2.13 6.90 -11.84
N ALA A 170 3.39 6.93 -11.38
CA ALA A 170 4.34 5.85 -11.65
C ALA A 170 3.92 4.51 -11.01
N VAL A 171 3.36 4.51 -9.79
CA VAL A 171 2.75 3.31 -9.17
C VAL A 171 1.58 2.77 -9.99
N ASN A 172 0.73 3.66 -10.51
CA ASN A 172 -0.37 3.27 -11.40
C ASN A 172 0.17 2.60 -12.67
N PHE A 173 1.21 3.16 -13.27
CA PHE A 173 1.84 2.56 -14.45
C PHE A 173 2.50 1.20 -14.14
N ALA A 174 3.20 1.09 -13.02
CA ALA A 174 3.77 -0.19 -12.57
C ALA A 174 2.67 -1.25 -12.36
N THR A 175 1.51 -0.86 -11.81
CA THR A 175 0.35 -1.75 -11.65
C THR A 175 -0.09 -2.33 -13.00
N ILE A 176 -0.18 -1.50 -14.05
CA ILE A 176 -0.51 -1.95 -15.40
C ILE A 176 0.57 -2.91 -15.94
N CYS A 177 1.86 -2.62 -15.74
CA CYS A 177 2.94 -3.47 -16.20
C CYS A 177 2.91 -4.84 -15.52
N PHE A 178 2.87 -4.88 -14.19
CA PHE A 178 2.82 -6.13 -13.43
C PHE A 178 1.52 -6.92 -13.68
N SER A 179 0.38 -6.26 -13.89
CA SER A 179 -0.86 -6.95 -14.20
C SER A 179 -0.79 -7.73 -15.51
N LYS A 180 -0.12 -7.17 -16.52
CA LYS A 180 0.10 -7.83 -17.81
C LYS A 180 1.08 -9.00 -17.68
N GLU A 181 2.20 -8.79 -16.98
CA GLU A 181 3.22 -9.84 -16.79
C GLU A 181 2.66 -11.03 -16.01
N LEU A 182 1.88 -10.77 -14.95
CA LEU A 182 1.48 -11.77 -13.97
C LEU A 182 0.13 -12.43 -14.28
N ALA A 183 -0.58 -11.99 -15.31
CA ALA A 183 -1.89 -12.53 -15.69
C ALA A 183 -1.87 -14.06 -15.87
N ALA A 184 -0.85 -14.60 -16.55
CA ALA A 184 -0.72 -16.04 -16.75
C ALA A 184 -0.32 -16.82 -15.49
N SER A 185 0.11 -16.12 -14.43
CA SER A 185 0.54 -16.74 -13.16
C SER A 185 -0.58 -16.81 -12.11
N GLY A 186 -1.82 -16.43 -12.45
CA GLY A 186 -2.93 -16.38 -11.49
C GLY A 186 -2.76 -15.31 -10.40
N ILE A 187 -1.92 -14.29 -10.64
CA ILE A 187 -1.68 -13.19 -9.72
C ILE A 187 -2.34 -11.93 -10.26
N THR A 188 -3.27 -11.36 -9.50
CA THR A 188 -3.91 -10.08 -9.84
C THR A 188 -3.14 -8.92 -9.25
N VAL A 189 -3.07 -7.79 -9.98
CA VAL A 189 -2.38 -6.57 -9.55
C VAL A 189 -3.28 -5.37 -9.77
N ASN A 190 -3.63 -4.66 -8.69
CA ASN A 190 -4.55 -3.52 -8.74
C ASN A 190 -4.06 -2.35 -7.90
N SER A 191 -4.35 -1.14 -8.34
CA SER A 191 -4.15 0.11 -7.58
C SER A 191 -5.41 0.51 -6.83
N VAL A 192 -5.23 1.07 -5.64
CA VAL A 192 -6.31 1.59 -4.80
C VAL A 192 -6.03 3.03 -4.41
N ASN A 193 -7.05 3.89 -4.58
CA ASN A 193 -7.11 5.18 -3.91
C ASN A 193 -7.79 5.01 -2.55
N PRO A 194 -7.08 5.19 -1.42
CA PRO A 194 -7.69 5.12 -0.10
C PRO A 194 -8.54 6.36 0.23
N GLY A 195 -8.47 7.41 -0.59
CA GLY A 195 -9.07 8.72 -0.31
C GLY A 195 -8.36 9.51 0.79
N TRP A 196 -8.78 10.76 1.00
CA TRP A 196 -8.18 11.66 1.99
C TRP A 196 -8.53 11.21 3.41
N THR A 197 -7.62 10.48 4.03
CA THR A 197 -7.84 9.76 5.30
C THR A 197 -7.12 10.43 6.46
N ALA A 198 -7.78 10.53 7.61
CA ALA A 198 -7.24 11.11 8.83
C ALA A 198 -6.17 10.20 9.46
N THR A 199 -4.91 10.40 9.06
CA THR A 199 -3.73 9.68 9.53
C THR A 199 -2.58 10.65 9.80
N GLU A 200 -1.44 10.15 10.21
CA GLU A 200 -0.19 10.92 10.34
C GLU A 200 0.55 11.10 9.00
N PHE A 201 -0.06 10.74 7.88
CA PHE A 201 0.52 10.88 6.55
C PHE A 201 0.81 12.35 6.21
N GLY A 202 1.90 12.62 5.49
CA GLY A 202 2.33 13.98 5.17
C GLY A 202 2.82 14.81 6.35
N GLY A 203 3.23 14.16 7.47
CA GLY A 203 3.73 14.84 8.66
C GLY A 203 2.65 15.40 9.59
N ARG A 204 1.40 15.02 9.37
CA ARG A 204 0.29 15.46 10.22
C ARG A 204 0.45 14.92 11.64
N PRO A 205 0.29 15.76 12.70
CA PRO A 205 0.36 15.31 14.08
C PRO A 205 -0.68 14.23 14.39
N LYS A 206 -0.33 13.27 15.25
CA LYS A 206 -1.20 12.13 15.61
C LYS A 206 -2.55 12.58 16.19
N ASP A 207 -2.53 13.60 17.01
CA ASP A 207 -3.71 14.10 17.73
C ASP A 207 -4.38 15.31 17.03
N ALA A 208 -4.00 15.57 15.77
CA ALA A 208 -4.60 16.66 15.00
C ALA A 208 -6.09 16.39 14.73
N ALA A 209 -6.91 17.41 14.93
CA ALA A 209 -8.35 17.33 14.67
C ALA A 209 -8.62 16.99 13.20
N LYS A 210 -9.56 16.07 12.95
CA LYS A 210 -9.97 15.70 11.59
C LYS A 210 -10.45 16.95 10.84
N LEU A 211 -9.90 17.16 9.64
CA LEU A 211 -10.33 18.27 8.80
C LEU A 211 -11.63 17.94 8.04
N PRO A 212 -12.44 18.94 7.67
CA PRO A 212 -13.61 18.71 6.82
C PRO A 212 -13.21 18.00 5.50
N GLY A 213 -13.95 16.98 5.14
CA GLY A 213 -13.67 16.16 3.96
C GLY A 213 -12.71 14.96 4.19
N MET A 214 -11.99 14.94 5.31
CA MET A 214 -11.25 13.73 5.68
C MET A 214 -12.19 12.59 6.10
N GLN A 215 -11.90 11.40 5.65
CA GLN A 215 -12.58 10.18 6.09
C GLN A 215 -11.83 9.49 7.24
N ASP A 216 -12.49 8.56 7.91
CA ASP A 216 -11.89 7.76 8.96
C ASP A 216 -10.97 6.68 8.38
N VAL A 217 -10.05 6.17 9.21
CA VAL A 217 -9.06 5.16 8.79
C VAL A 217 -9.74 3.87 8.31
N SER A 218 -10.87 3.51 8.90
CA SER A 218 -11.68 2.36 8.48
C SER A 218 -12.22 2.50 7.05
N GLN A 219 -12.64 3.71 6.68
CA GLN A 219 -13.08 4.01 5.32
C GLN A 219 -11.89 3.96 4.35
N GLY A 220 -10.72 4.52 4.75
CA GLY A 220 -9.50 4.45 3.93
C GLY A 220 -9.01 3.02 3.67
N ALA A 221 -9.23 2.09 4.61
CA ALA A 221 -8.87 0.69 4.45
C ALA A 221 -9.91 -0.14 3.67
N ALA A 222 -11.16 0.33 3.58
CA ALA A 222 -12.28 -0.50 3.13
C ALA A 222 -12.10 -1.08 1.72
N ARG A 223 -11.64 -0.27 0.74
CA ARG A 223 -11.42 -0.77 -0.63
C ARG A 223 -10.28 -1.79 -0.70
N ILE A 224 -9.21 -1.57 0.07
CA ILE A 224 -8.07 -2.50 0.16
C ILE A 224 -8.55 -3.85 0.71
N VAL A 225 -9.31 -3.81 1.81
CA VAL A 225 -9.87 -5.00 2.45
C VAL A 225 -10.85 -5.71 1.50
N ALA A 226 -11.69 -4.98 0.79
CA ALA A 226 -12.62 -5.55 -0.17
C ALA A 226 -11.90 -6.32 -1.29
N LEU A 227 -10.86 -5.74 -1.90
CA LEU A 227 -10.06 -6.41 -2.94
C LEU A 227 -9.29 -7.61 -2.37
N ALA A 228 -8.66 -7.46 -1.20
CA ALA A 228 -7.87 -8.51 -0.56
C ALA A 228 -8.72 -9.73 -0.19
N SER A 229 -9.94 -9.51 0.32
CA SER A 229 -10.84 -10.59 0.75
C SER A 229 -11.82 -11.07 -0.32
N SER A 230 -11.82 -10.46 -1.51
CA SER A 230 -12.65 -10.90 -2.63
C SER A 230 -12.27 -12.32 -3.08
N GLY A 231 -13.26 -13.14 -3.42
CA GLY A 231 -13.04 -14.40 -4.16
C GLY A 231 -12.71 -14.18 -5.64
N ASP A 232 -12.77 -12.94 -6.13
CA ASP A 232 -12.42 -12.60 -7.51
C ASP A 232 -10.90 -12.68 -7.72
N GLN A 233 -10.51 -13.55 -8.66
CA GLN A 233 -9.12 -13.77 -9.07
C GLN A 233 -8.90 -13.38 -10.54
N LYS A 234 -9.82 -12.59 -11.12
CA LYS A 234 -9.76 -12.18 -12.53
C LYS A 234 -9.56 -10.68 -12.69
N THR A 235 -10.14 -9.87 -11.79
CA THR A 235 -10.00 -8.41 -11.84
C THR A 235 -8.54 -8.02 -11.58
N THR A 236 -7.87 -7.53 -12.62
CA THR A 236 -6.46 -7.13 -12.61
C THR A 236 -6.23 -5.93 -13.51
N GLY A 237 -5.23 -5.10 -13.21
CA GLY A 237 -4.93 -3.91 -13.99
C GLY A 237 -5.96 -2.80 -13.82
N THR A 238 -6.62 -2.72 -12.64
CA THR A 238 -7.60 -1.67 -12.34
C THR A 238 -7.05 -0.66 -11.34
N PHE A 239 -7.58 0.54 -11.40
CA PHE A 239 -7.44 1.58 -10.40
C PHE A 239 -8.82 1.93 -9.85
N SER A 240 -9.00 1.89 -8.53
CA SER A 240 -10.34 2.03 -7.94
C SER A 240 -10.30 2.56 -6.51
N ASP A 241 -11.43 3.11 -6.06
CA ASP A 241 -11.73 3.44 -4.66
C ASP A 241 -13.03 2.76 -4.20
N GLN A 242 -13.61 3.23 -3.10
CA GLN A 242 -14.88 2.71 -2.58
C GLN A 242 -16.07 2.94 -3.52
N SER A 243 -16.00 3.96 -4.38
CA SER A 243 -17.08 4.33 -5.31
C SER A 243 -17.04 3.52 -6.61
N GLY A 244 -15.92 2.88 -6.91
CA GLY A 244 -15.73 2.09 -8.12
C GLY A 244 -14.40 2.34 -8.82
N GLU A 245 -14.37 2.15 -10.14
CA GLU A 245 -13.18 2.38 -10.94
C GLU A 245 -12.90 3.87 -11.13
N LEU A 246 -11.62 4.22 -11.09
CA LEU A 246 -11.10 5.55 -11.34
C LEU A 246 -10.34 5.56 -12.69
N PRO A 247 -10.31 6.70 -13.38
CA PRO A 247 -9.45 6.86 -14.56
C PRO A 247 -7.96 6.94 -14.13
N TRP A 248 -7.10 6.46 -15.04
CA TRP A 248 -5.65 6.52 -14.88
C TRP A 248 -5.07 7.92 -14.99
#